data_d5b9575eae9d75f7297faf1ed5aad3b0
#
_entry.id   d5b9575eae9d75f7297faf1ed5aad3b0
#
_cell.length_a   1.000
_cell.length_b   1.000
_cell.length_c   1.000
_cell.angle_alpha   90.00
_cell.angle_beta   90.00
_cell.angle_gamma   90.00
#
_symmetry.space_group_name_H-M   'P 1'
#
loop_
_entity.id
_entity.type
_entity.pdbx_description
1 polymer ?
#
loop_
_entity_poly.entity_id
_entity_poly.type
_entity_poly.pdbx_seq_one_letter_code
_entity_poly.pdbx_strand_id
1 'polypeptide(L)'
;MRRAKKAGAAITFDPNYRANLWPNAETAVEQIEAAMPLADILKVSDEEMELLTGCTDPEVGSRKLAERGIPLVLVTLGADGACYRMGDVYGKVDGIAVKVGDTNGAGDTFLGAFLSRIKEADILTELDSAKLREAVAFANKAASITTSRHGAMHAMPTLAEVLSE
;
A
#
# COMPACT_ATOMS: atom_id res chain seq x y z
N MET A 1 -7.51 15.23 6.21
CA MET A 1 -6.18 15.33 5.63
C MET A 1 -5.58 16.74 5.70
N ARG A 2 -6.16 17.84 5.11
CA ARG A 2 -5.56 19.19 5.05
C ARG A 2 -5.14 19.77 6.40
N ARG A 3 -5.94 19.59 7.47
CA ARG A 3 -5.60 20.08 8.83
C ARG A 3 -4.41 19.32 9.41
N ALA A 4 -4.34 18.00 9.22
CA ALA A 4 -3.23 17.18 9.68
C ALA A 4 -1.93 17.54 8.94
N LYS A 5 -1.99 17.71 7.62
CA LYS A 5 -0.83 18.15 6.81
C LYS A 5 -0.31 19.52 7.25
N LYS A 6 -1.21 20.47 7.56
CA LYS A 6 -0.82 21.78 8.12
C LYS A 6 -0.15 21.70 9.49
N ALA A 7 -0.45 20.65 10.24
CA ALA A 7 0.19 20.37 11.54
C ALA A 7 1.48 19.53 11.43
N GLY A 8 1.98 19.28 10.22
CA GLY A 8 3.21 18.53 9.98
C GLY A 8 3.05 17.00 10.01
N ALA A 9 1.81 16.49 10.03
CA ALA A 9 1.60 15.05 10.00
C ALA A 9 1.79 14.49 8.58
N ALA A 10 2.48 13.36 8.46
CA ALA A 10 2.50 12.57 7.24
C ALA A 10 1.11 11.94 7.00
N ILE A 11 0.67 11.97 5.75
CA ILE A 11 -0.64 11.46 5.34
C ILE A 11 -0.45 10.18 4.55
N THR A 12 -0.93 9.08 5.10
CA THR A 12 -1.07 7.82 4.38
C THR A 12 -2.49 7.67 3.88
N PHE A 13 -2.65 7.31 2.63
CA PHE A 13 -3.96 7.13 2.00
C PHE A 13 -4.06 5.74 1.35
N ASP A 14 -5.07 4.99 1.77
CA ASP A 14 -5.53 3.76 1.13
C ASP A 14 -6.98 4.00 0.71
N PRO A 15 -7.30 4.10 -0.58
CA PRO A 15 -8.67 4.31 -1.06
C PRO A 15 -9.62 3.20 -0.61
N ASN A 16 -9.11 1.99 -0.57
CA ASN A 16 -9.83 0.78 -0.15
C ASN A 16 -11.18 0.69 -0.89
N TYR A 17 -11.14 0.82 -2.22
CA TYR A 17 -12.31 0.90 -3.08
C TYR A 17 -13.21 -0.33 -2.93
N ARG A 18 -14.50 -0.07 -2.78
CA ARG A 18 -15.56 -1.08 -2.74
C ARG A 18 -16.70 -0.62 -3.62
N ALA A 19 -16.86 -1.23 -4.79
CA ALA A 19 -17.84 -0.82 -5.80
C ALA A 19 -19.27 -0.66 -5.26
N ASN A 20 -19.65 -1.54 -4.32
CA ASN A 20 -21.00 -1.55 -3.72
C ASN A 20 -21.25 -0.41 -2.72
N LEU A 21 -20.24 0.39 -2.36
CA LEU A 21 -20.37 1.53 -1.46
C LEU A 21 -20.43 2.87 -2.23
N TRP A 22 -20.31 2.84 -3.54
CA TRP A 22 -20.32 4.02 -4.40
C TRP A 22 -21.50 3.99 -5.37
N PRO A 23 -22.05 5.15 -5.76
CA PRO A 23 -23.09 5.21 -6.79
C PRO A 23 -22.65 4.64 -8.13
N ASN A 24 -21.40 4.89 -8.51
CA ASN A 24 -20.71 4.38 -9.70
C ASN A 24 -19.21 4.53 -9.54
N ALA A 25 -18.44 3.94 -10.45
CA ALA A 25 -16.97 3.98 -10.44
C ALA A 25 -16.42 5.39 -10.69
N GLU A 26 -17.06 6.16 -11.55
CA GLU A 26 -16.65 7.52 -11.90
C GLU A 26 -16.65 8.44 -10.68
N THR A 27 -17.74 8.40 -9.89
CA THR A 27 -17.83 9.17 -8.63
C THR A 27 -16.74 8.74 -7.64
N ALA A 28 -16.47 7.45 -7.53
CA ALA A 28 -15.41 6.95 -6.66
C ALA A 28 -14.04 7.49 -7.09
N VAL A 29 -13.72 7.38 -8.38
CA VAL A 29 -12.46 7.88 -8.96
C VAL A 29 -12.30 9.37 -8.70
N GLU A 30 -13.32 10.19 -8.97
CA GLU A 30 -13.27 11.63 -8.72
C GLU A 30 -12.94 11.97 -7.25
N GLN A 31 -13.55 11.27 -6.29
CA GLN A 31 -13.32 11.53 -4.87
C GLN A 31 -11.95 11.03 -4.42
N ILE A 32 -11.50 9.89 -4.92
CA ILE A 32 -10.16 9.35 -4.66
C ILE A 32 -9.11 10.31 -5.23
N GLU A 33 -9.25 10.74 -6.49
CA GLU A 33 -8.33 11.67 -7.14
C GLU A 33 -8.27 13.03 -6.43
N ALA A 34 -9.39 13.52 -5.91
CA ALA A 34 -9.42 14.77 -5.13
C ALA A 34 -8.65 14.67 -3.79
N ALA A 35 -8.52 13.45 -3.23
CA ALA A 35 -7.78 13.21 -1.99
C ALA A 35 -6.29 12.94 -2.21
N MET A 36 -5.92 12.32 -3.34
CA MET A 36 -4.56 11.87 -3.65
C MET A 36 -3.48 12.95 -3.50
N PRO A 37 -3.65 14.21 -3.94
CA PRO A 37 -2.61 15.25 -3.78
C PRO A 37 -2.29 15.62 -2.33
N LEU A 38 -3.08 15.14 -1.38
CA LEU A 38 -2.83 15.34 0.04
C LEU A 38 -2.02 14.19 0.67
N ALA A 39 -1.87 13.07 -0.04
CA ALA A 39 -1.16 11.91 0.44
C ALA A 39 0.36 12.09 0.30
N ASP A 40 1.09 11.67 1.32
CA ASP A 40 2.54 11.50 1.29
C ASP A 40 2.89 10.05 0.91
N ILE A 41 2.03 9.11 1.31
CA ILE A 41 2.10 7.70 0.94
C ILE A 41 0.73 7.28 0.43
N LEU A 42 0.68 6.77 -0.79
CA LEU A 42 -0.50 6.13 -1.37
C LEU A 42 -0.27 4.62 -1.42
N LYS A 43 -1.20 3.84 -0.88
CA LYS A 43 -1.26 2.39 -1.11
C LYS A 43 -2.51 2.09 -1.91
N VAL A 44 -2.37 1.32 -2.98
CA VAL A 44 -3.47 0.79 -3.79
C VAL A 44 -3.27 -0.70 -4.06
N SER A 45 -4.34 -1.42 -4.40
CA SER A 45 -4.22 -2.72 -5.04
C SER A 45 -3.94 -2.55 -6.55
N ASP A 46 -3.58 -3.64 -7.22
CA ASP A 46 -3.47 -3.71 -8.69
C ASP A 46 -4.78 -3.33 -9.38
N GLU A 47 -5.92 -3.81 -8.89
CA GLU A 47 -7.25 -3.46 -9.40
C GLU A 47 -7.56 -1.96 -9.21
N GLU A 48 -7.22 -1.40 -8.06
CA GLU A 48 -7.37 0.04 -7.80
C GLU A 48 -6.43 0.89 -8.65
N MET A 49 -5.21 0.42 -8.85
CA MET A 49 -4.26 1.06 -9.77
C MET A 49 -4.79 1.06 -11.19
N GLU A 50 -5.29 -0.07 -11.68
CA GLU A 50 -5.91 -0.15 -13.01
C GLU A 50 -7.11 0.77 -13.13
N LEU A 51 -8.01 0.78 -12.14
CA LEU A 51 -9.16 1.68 -12.09
C LEU A 51 -8.75 3.16 -12.21
N LEU A 52 -7.70 3.57 -11.50
CA LEU A 52 -7.25 4.96 -11.44
C LEU A 52 -6.39 5.39 -12.63
N THR A 53 -5.69 4.46 -13.29
CA THR A 53 -4.67 4.79 -14.31
C THR A 53 -4.97 4.24 -15.69
N GLY A 54 -5.86 3.25 -15.80
CA GLY A 54 -6.10 2.47 -17.00
C GLY A 54 -4.93 1.54 -17.37
N CYS A 55 -4.00 1.28 -16.46
CA CYS A 55 -2.82 0.46 -16.71
C CYS A 55 -2.82 -0.78 -15.83
N THR A 56 -2.55 -1.95 -16.43
CA THR A 56 -2.36 -3.23 -15.73
C THR A 56 -0.90 -3.46 -15.34
N ASP A 57 0.06 -2.83 -16.02
CA ASP A 57 1.49 -2.93 -15.69
C ASP A 57 1.81 -2.10 -14.45
N PRO A 58 2.33 -2.73 -13.36
CA PRO A 58 2.57 -2.03 -12.09
C PRO A 58 3.65 -0.95 -12.17
N GLU A 59 4.65 -1.10 -13.03
CA GLU A 59 5.69 -0.09 -13.21
C GLU A 59 5.12 1.16 -13.88
N VAL A 60 4.33 0.98 -14.94
CA VAL A 60 3.67 2.09 -15.64
C VAL A 60 2.58 2.72 -14.78
N GLY A 61 1.73 1.92 -14.15
CA GLY A 61 0.65 2.40 -13.29
C GLY A 61 1.16 3.18 -12.09
N SER A 62 2.16 2.66 -11.37
CA SER A 62 2.75 3.37 -10.23
C SER A 62 3.43 4.70 -10.64
N ARG A 63 4.01 4.77 -11.85
CA ARG A 63 4.56 6.02 -12.40
C ARG A 63 3.47 7.06 -12.61
N LYS A 64 2.37 6.69 -13.26
CA LYS A 64 1.22 7.59 -13.46
C LYS A 64 0.62 8.11 -12.15
N LEU A 65 0.61 7.26 -11.11
CA LEU A 65 0.15 7.68 -9.78
C LEU A 65 1.14 8.67 -9.14
N ALA A 66 2.45 8.41 -9.23
CA ALA A 66 3.48 9.30 -8.69
C ALA A 66 3.50 10.67 -9.41
N GLU A 67 3.26 10.70 -10.72
CA GLU A 67 3.15 11.94 -11.53
C GLU A 67 2.03 12.87 -11.06
N ARG A 68 1.07 12.36 -10.26
CA ARG A 68 0.04 13.17 -9.60
C ARG A 68 0.53 13.88 -8.33
N GLY A 69 1.84 13.85 -8.07
CA GLY A 69 2.49 14.53 -6.95
C GLY A 69 2.54 13.72 -5.65
N ILE A 70 2.41 12.40 -5.74
CA ILE A 70 2.49 11.49 -4.58
C ILE A 70 3.94 11.05 -4.39
N PRO A 71 4.57 11.37 -3.25
CA PRO A 71 5.97 11.04 -3.01
C PRO A 71 6.29 9.54 -2.99
N LEU A 72 5.42 8.74 -2.38
CA LEU A 72 5.59 7.29 -2.28
C LEU A 72 4.30 6.56 -2.66
N VAL A 73 4.39 5.70 -3.66
CA VAL A 73 3.30 4.82 -4.11
C VAL A 73 3.65 3.38 -3.81
N LEU A 74 2.73 2.67 -3.18
CA LEU A 74 2.77 1.23 -2.92
C LEU A 74 1.63 0.58 -3.70
N VAL A 75 1.93 -0.49 -4.45
CA VAL A 75 0.91 -1.28 -5.17
C VAL A 75 1.00 -2.72 -4.69
N THR A 76 -0.04 -3.24 -4.06
CA THR A 76 -0.14 -4.65 -3.69
C THR A 76 -0.66 -5.46 -4.87
N LEU A 77 -0.04 -6.61 -5.15
CA LEU A 77 -0.26 -7.46 -6.32
C LEU A 77 -0.79 -8.85 -5.93
N GLY A 78 -1.53 -8.92 -4.83
CA GLY A 78 -2.02 -10.19 -4.30
C GLY A 78 -0.91 -11.20 -4.02
N ALA A 79 -0.98 -12.38 -4.64
CA ALA A 79 0.03 -13.44 -4.48
C ALA A 79 1.40 -13.08 -5.06
N ASP A 80 1.45 -12.13 -6.00
CA ASP A 80 2.69 -11.68 -6.66
C ASP A 80 3.50 -10.67 -5.83
N GLY A 81 3.02 -10.34 -4.62
CA GLY A 81 3.69 -9.47 -3.67
C GLY A 81 3.32 -8.01 -3.79
N ALA A 82 4.30 -7.13 -3.87
CA ALA A 82 4.04 -5.69 -3.98
C ALA A 82 5.18 -4.96 -4.70
N CYS A 83 4.85 -3.83 -5.30
CA CYS A 83 5.85 -2.89 -5.80
C CYS A 83 5.74 -1.54 -5.08
N TYR A 84 6.82 -0.77 -5.18
CA TYR A 84 6.91 0.59 -4.66
C TYR A 84 7.53 1.51 -5.69
N ARG A 85 7.15 2.79 -5.61
CA ARG A 85 7.77 3.87 -6.39
C ARG A 85 7.95 5.10 -5.52
N MET A 86 9.17 5.64 -5.52
CA MET A 86 9.51 6.91 -4.88
C MET A 86 10.37 7.72 -5.85
N GLY A 87 9.82 8.76 -6.45
CA GLY A 87 10.44 9.46 -7.56
C GLY A 87 10.76 8.50 -8.72
N ASP A 88 12.02 8.46 -9.14
CA ASP A 88 12.50 7.56 -10.20
C ASP A 88 12.81 6.13 -9.71
N VAL A 89 12.86 5.93 -8.40
CA VAL A 89 13.13 4.61 -7.81
C VAL A 89 11.88 3.74 -7.91
N TYR A 90 12.00 2.61 -8.59
CA TYR A 90 10.99 1.56 -8.65
C TYR A 90 11.58 0.25 -8.16
N GLY A 91 10.81 -0.52 -7.43
CA GLY A 91 11.18 -1.87 -7.04
C GLY A 91 9.96 -2.76 -6.85
N LYS A 92 10.14 -4.05 -7.10
CA LYS A 92 9.17 -5.10 -6.84
C LYS A 92 9.75 -6.08 -5.83
N VAL A 93 8.92 -6.55 -4.91
CA VAL A 93 9.23 -7.60 -3.94
C VAL A 93 8.19 -8.70 -4.12
N ASP A 94 8.65 -9.90 -4.41
CA ASP A 94 7.78 -11.04 -4.63
C ASP A 94 6.98 -11.40 -3.38
N GLY A 95 5.82 -11.96 -3.60
CA GLY A 95 4.95 -12.46 -2.55
C GLY A 95 5.46 -13.75 -1.92
N ILE A 96 4.87 -14.11 -0.81
CA ILE A 96 5.14 -15.37 -0.13
C ILE A 96 3.95 -16.29 -0.37
N ALA A 97 4.21 -17.42 -1.02
CA ALA A 97 3.18 -18.41 -1.31
C ALA A 97 2.66 -19.02 -0.01
N VAL A 98 1.36 -18.92 0.22
CA VAL A 98 0.67 -19.50 1.36
C VAL A 98 -0.62 -20.17 0.93
N LYS A 99 -1.11 -21.12 1.74
CA LYS A 99 -2.47 -21.62 1.56
C LYS A 99 -3.44 -20.52 2.03
N VAL A 100 -4.25 -20.04 1.09
CA VAL A 100 -5.21 -18.97 1.37
C VAL A 100 -6.32 -19.48 2.29
N GLY A 101 -6.46 -18.82 3.45
CA GLY A 101 -7.60 -18.98 4.36
C GLY A 101 -8.66 -17.91 4.10
N ASP A 102 -8.23 -16.62 4.19
CA ASP A 102 -9.09 -15.45 3.95
C ASP A 102 -8.20 -14.28 3.50
N THR A 103 -8.67 -13.49 2.54
CA THR A 103 -7.95 -12.31 2.04
C THR A 103 -8.30 -11.01 2.78
N ASN A 104 -9.33 -11.04 3.64
CA ASN A 104 -9.78 -9.86 4.37
C ASN A 104 -8.70 -9.35 5.33
N GLY A 105 -8.42 -8.05 5.28
CA GLY A 105 -7.43 -7.39 6.13
C GLY A 105 -5.97 -7.56 5.69
N ALA A 106 -5.69 -8.29 4.60
CA ALA A 106 -4.32 -8.44 4.11
C ALA A 106 -3.71 -7.09 3.69
N GLY A 107 -4.47 -6.24 2.98
CA GLY A 107 -4.05 -4.90 2.59
C GLY A 107 -3.80 -3.98 3.80
N ASP A 108 -4.69 -4.03 4.80
CA ASP A 108 -4.53 -3.26 6.04
C ASP A 108 -3.29 -3.73 6.82
N THR A 109 -3.08 -5.05 6.90
CA THR A 109 -1.89 -5.64 7.52
C THR A 109 -0.62 -5.22 6.80
N PHE A 110 -0.61 -5.29 5.46
CA PHE A 110 0.51 -4.83 4.64
C PHE A 110 0.86 -3.38 4.97
N LEU A 111 -0.12 -2.49 4.91
CA LEU A 111 0.11 -1.06 5.15
C LEU A 111 0.58 -0.80 6.59
N GLY A 112 -0.07 -1.39 7.59
CA GLY A 112 0.32 -1.25 9.00
C GLY A 112 1.73 -1.78 9.26
N ALA A 113 2.08 -2.93 8.71
CA ALA A 113 3.41 -3.52 8.82
C ALA A 113 4.47 -2.66 8.12
N PHE A 114 4.20 -2.17 6.90
CA PHE A 114 5.08 -1.23 6.20
C PHE A 114 5.35 0.02 7.03
N LEU A 115 4.30 0.68 7.52
CA LEU A 115 4.42 1.88 8.36
C LEU A 115 5.21 1.63 9.65
N SER A 116 5.10 0.44 10.24
CA SER A 116 5.87 0.08 11.43
C SER A 116 7.39 0.04 11.19
N ARG A 117 7.82 -0.16 9.94
CA ARG A 117 9.24 -0.23 9.56
C ARG A 117 9.84 1.10 9.15
N ILE A 118 9.03 2.05 8.72
CA ILE A 118 9.46 3.38 8.26
C ILE A 118 9.19 4.45 9.32
N LYS A 119 9.56 4.20 10.57
CA LYS A 119 9.26 5.08 11.72
C LYS A 119 9.67 6.53 11.52
N GLU A 120 8.68 7.44 11.78
CA GLU A 120 8.83 8.85 12.18
C GLU A 120 9.31 9.88 11.14
N ALA A 121 9.34 11.12 11.52
CA ALA A 121 9.40 12.41 10.86
C ALA A 121 10.24 12.55 9.56
N ASP A 122 11.25 11.73 9.33
CA ASP A 122 12.11 11.81 8.15
C ASP A 122 11.78 10.74 7.09
N ILE A 123 10.56 10.20 7.19
CA ILE A 123 10.04 9.06 6.42
C ILE A 123 10.35 9.18 4.92
N LEU A 124 10.23 10.35 4.32
CA LEU A 124 10.40 10.52 2.88
C LEU A 124 11.79 11.02 2.47
N THR A 125 12.58 11.52 3.40
CA THR A 125 13.93 12.07 3.12
C THR A 125 15.06 11.07 3.36
N GLU A 126 14.84 10.07 4.23
CA GLU A 126 15.85 9.07 4.59
C GLU A 126 15.59 7.67 4.01
N LEU A 127 14.49 7.50 3.24
CA LEU A 127 14.18 6.23 2.59
C LEU A 127 15.02 6.07 1.31
N ASP A 128 15.94 5.16 1.36
CA ASP A 128 16.62 4.65 0.15
C ASP A 128 15.93 3.38 -0.38
N SER A 129 16.37 2.91 -1.55
CA SER A 129 15.82 1.72 -2.21
C SER A 129 15.96 0.45 -1.36
N ALA A 130 17.03 0.34 -0.55
CA ALA A 130 17.25 -0.84 0.30
C ALA A 130 16.26 -0.88 1.46
N LYS A 131 16.09 0.24 2.16
CA LYS A 131 15.10 0.37 3.25
C LYS A 131 13.67 0.16 2.76
N LEU A 132 13.32 0.71 1.58
CA LEU A 132 12.02 0.48 0.97
C LEU A 132 11.78 -1.00 0.67
N ARG A 133 12.77 -1.67 0.07
CA ARG A 133 12.70 -3.09 -0.23
C ARG A 133 12.51 -3.94 1.03
N GLU A 134 13.28 -3.66 2.08
CA GLU A 134 13.15 -4.35 3.38
C GLU A 134 11.78 -4.14 4.02
N ALA A 135 11.27 -2.89 4.02
CA ALA A 135 9.96 -2.56 4.58
C ALA A 135 8.82 -3.26 3.80
N VAL A 136 8.90 -3.31 2.48
CA VAL A 136 7.93 -4.01 1.63
C VAL A 136 8.01 -5.53 1.82
N ALA A 137 9.21 -6.09 1.94
CA ALA A 137 9.38 -7.53 2.21
C ALA A 137 8.78 -7.93 3.57
N PHE A 138 9.01 -7.12 4.60
CA PHE A 138 8.40 -7.30 5.91
C PHE A 138 6.87 -7.22 5.84
N ALA A 139 6.35 -6.24 5.10
CA ALA A 139 4.91 -6.06 4.92
C ALA A 139 4.27 -7.22 4.15
N ASN A 140 4.93 -7.74 3.10
CA ASN A 140 4.49 -8.93 2.36
C ASN A 140 4.42 -10.15 3.30
N LYS A 141 5.42 -10.34 4.18
CA LYS A 141 5.43 -11.44 5.15
C LYS A 141 4.25 -11.31 6.15
N ALA A 142 4.02 -10.14 6.69
CA ALA A 142 2.90 -9.91 7.59
C ALA A 142 1.55 -10.18 6.89
N ALA A 143 1.37 -9.66 5.67
CA ALA A 143 0.16 -9.87 4.89
C ALA A 143 -0.07 -11.34 4.53
N SER A 144 0.99 -12.10 4.21
CA SER A 144 0.89 -13.53 3.91
C SER A 144 0.41 -14.34 5.12
N ILE A 145 0.87 -14.00 6.34
CA ILE A 145 0.39 -14.64 7.56
C ILE A 145 -1.10 -14.34 7.77
N THR A 146 -1.53 -13.08 7.60
CA THR A 146 -2.95 -12.72 7.67
C THR A 146 -3.77 -13.53 6.66
N THR A 147 -3.31 -13.58 5.40
CA THR A 147 -4.00 -14.31 4.32
C THR A 147 -4.10 -15.83 4.58
N SER A 148 -3.16 -16.42 5.32
CA SER A 148 -3.19 -17.85 5.66
C SER A 148 -4.21 -18.22 6.75
N ARG A 149 -4.79 -17.22 7.42
CA ARG A 149 -5.71 -17.39 8.56
C ARG A 149 -7.13 -16.97 8.17
N HIS A 150 -8.11 -17.32 9.00
CA HIS A 150 -9.48 -16.85 8.86
C HIS A 150 -9.72 -15.62 9.75
N GLY A 151 -10.47 -14.65 9.22
CA GLY A 151 -10.80 -13.40 9.88
C GLY A 151 -9.83 -12.27 9.56
N ALA A 152 -10.28 -11.02 9.73
CA ALA A 152 -9.48 -9.82 9.43
C ALA A 152 -8.57 -9.45 10.60
N MET A 153 -9.08 -8.74 11.62
CA MET A 153 -8.27 -8.25 12.74
C MET A 153 -7.64 -9.38 13.57
N HIS A 154 -8.37 -10.47 13.80
CA HIS A 154 -7.84 -11.62 14.57
C HIS A 154 -6.80 -12.43 13.80
N ALA A 155 -6.72 -12.26 12.49
CA ALA A 155 -5.73 -12.92 11.63
C ALA A 155 -4.39 -12.17 11.57
N MET A 156 -4.37 -10.91 11.97
CA MET A 156 -3.16 -10.07 11.92
C MET A 156 -2.07 -10.65 12.83
N PRO A 157 -0.82 -10.77 12.32
CA PRO A 157 0.27 -11.33 13.10
C PRO A 157 0.81 -10.34 14.14
N THR A 158 1.37 -10.88 15.18
CA THR A 158 2.25 -10.13 16.08
C THR A 158 3.62 -9.89 15.43
N LEU A 159 4.37 -8.93 15.95
CA LEU A 159 5.74 -8.67 15.48
C LEU A 159 6.62 -9.94 15.60
N ALA A 160 6.49 -10.70 16.70
CA ALA A 160 7.25 -11.92 16.91
C ALA A 160 6.97 -12.98 15.83
N GLU A 161 5.71 -13.14 15.41
CA GLU A 161 5.35 -14.05 14.33
C GLU A 161 5.92 -13.62 12.96
N VAL A 162 5.97 -12.32 12.68
CA VAL A 162 6.56 -11.83 11.42
C VAL A 162 8.08 -11.99 11.43
N LEU A 163 8.74 -11.88 12.59
CA LEU A 163 10.20 -12.03 12.74
C LEU A 163 10.65 -13.49 12.85
N SER A 164 9.76 -14.44 13.17
CA SER A 164 10.09 -15.87 13.15
C SER A 164 10.38 -16.33 11.72
N GLU A 165 11.37 -17.18 11.54
CA GLU A 165 11.78 -17.78 10.26
C GLU A 165 10.72 -18.68 9.65
#